data_abd395f1a4c5aa92bd7be5b3dc8b9590
#
_entry.id   abd395f1a4c5aa92bd7be5b3dc8b9590
#
_cell.length_a   1.000
_cell.length_b   1.000
_cell.length_c   1.000
_cell.angle_alpha   90.00
_cell.angle_beta   90.00
_cell.angle_gamma   90.00
#
_symmetry.space_group_name_H-M   'P 1'
#
loop_
_entity.id
_entity.type
_entity.pdbx_description
1 polymer ?
#
loop_
_entity_poly.entity_id
_entity_poly.type
_entity_poly.pdbx_seq_one_letter_code
_entity_poly.pdbx_strand_id
1 'polypeptide(L)'
;MPPASLRNSRLRDYNAKLAGAHCASPPNTGPQMNDRNSVSVIDRIRSTIGTHAVLTAAADLEPYVVDWRGVYRGVAAAVVRPANTAEVAAVLKICAESGTPVVPQGGNTGMCGASVPNAGGNEIVLTLARMNKVLDVDPLNNTLTAEAGCVLATIQQAAADAGRLFPLSLGAEGSCQIGGNLSTNAGGVNVLRYGNTRDLVLGVEVVLPDGRIWNGLRGLRKDNTGYDLKHLFIGAEGTLGIITAATLKLFPRPAANATAWMAVRSPEAALQLLALMRRHCNDRITAFELISRHSLELVWKHVPGTRDPIAEPHPWYVLTELADAGNEQVLRADLETALEEALQQALVDDVVIAENRTQAQALWHMRESIPEGARQEPVMVYRHDIAVAVGRIPEFIREAQAA
;
A
#
# COMPACT_ATOMS: atom_id res chain seq x y z
N MET A 1 -22.93 -30.16 18.96
CA MET A 1 -22.90 -28.78 18.45
C MET A 1 -23.50 -27.88 19.55
N PRO A 2 -22.77 -26.87 20.07
CA PRO A 2 -23.36 -25.93 21.04
C PRO A 2 -24.26 -24.93 20.32
N PRO A 3 -25.32 -24.42 20.96
CA PRO A 3 -26.33 -23.57 20.36
C PRO A 3 -25.77 -22.20 19.93
N ALA A 4 -26.33 -21.64 18.87
CA ALA A 4 -25.90 -20.40 18.20
C ALA A 4 -25.89 -19.12 19.08
N SER A 5 -26.58 -19.13 20.22
CA SER A 5 -26.67 -18.02 21.17
C SER A 5 -25.36 -17.70 21.92
N LEU A 6 -24.44 -18.67 22.04
CA LEU A 6 -23.15 -18.48 22.70
C LEU A 6 -22.05 -17.88 21.84
N ARG A 7 -22.25 -17.81 20.52
CA ARG A 7 -21.25 -17.18 19.62
C ARG A 7 -21.38 -15.65 19.55
N ASN A 8 -22.61 -15.14 19.66
CA ASN A 8 -22.85 -13.69 19.57
C ASN A 8 -22.44 -12.90 20.83
N SER A 9 -22.41 -13.52 22.00
CA SER A 9 -21.97 -12.85 23.24
C SER A 9 -20.46 -12.60 23.23
N ARG A 10 -19.65 -13.54 22.72
CA ARG A 10 -18.17 -13.39 22.70
C ARG A 10 -17.69 -12.35 21.69
N LEU A 11 -18.39 -12.18 20.57
CA LEU A 11 -18.07 -11.12 19.60
C LEU A 11 -18.47 -9.73 20.10
N ARG A 12 -19.59 -9.61 20.82
CA ARG A 12 -19.97 -8.34 21.46
C ARG A 12 -19.01 -7.94 22.58
N ASP A 13 -18.56 -8.90 23.39
CA ASP A 13 -17.57 -8.66 24.45
C ASP A 13 -16.18 -8.33 23.88
N TYR A 14 -15.81 -8.88 22.73
CA TYR A 14 -14.56 -8.57 22.04
C TYR A 14 -14.58 -7.15 21.44
N ASN A 15 -15.67 -6.76 20.82
CA ASN A 15 -15.82 -5.41 20.25
C ASN A 15 -15.98 -4.34 21.34
N ALA A 16 -16.65 -4.64 22.47
CA ALA A 16 -16.70 -3.74 23.62
C ALA A 16 -15.33 -3.56 24.29
N LYS A 17 -14.48 -4.59 24.31
CA LYS A 17 -13.10 -4.51 24.79
C LYS A 17 -12.18 -3.74 23.84
N LEU A 18 -12.40 -3.79 22.53
CA LEU A 18 -11.66 -2.98 21.57
C LEU A 18 -12.07 -1.50 21.60
N ALA A 19 -13.34 -1.19 21.83
CA ALA A 19 -13.83 0.19 21.97
C ALA A 19 -13.44 0.84 23.30
N GLY A 20 -13.15 0.04 24.36
CA GLY A 20 -12.73 0.51 25.68
C GLY A 20 -11.24 0.46 25.98
N ALA A 21 -10.43 -0.11 25.08
CA ALA A 21 -8.98 -0.13 25.20
C ALA A 21 -8.37 1.19 24.66
N HIS A 22 -8.70 2.32 25.31
CA HIS A 22 -7.70 3.35 25.45
C HIS A 22 -6.56 2.72 26.23
N CYS A 23 -5.43 2.49 25.56
CA CYS A 23 -4.18 2.10 26.19
C CYS A 23 -3.81 3.20 27.20
N ALA A 24 -4.26 3.05 28.44
CA ALA A 24 -3.74 3.83 29.53
C ALA A 24 -2.30 3.35 29.75
N SER A 25 -1.35 4.14 29.31
CA SER A 25 0.05 3.94 29.64
C SER A 25 0.18 3.92 31.17
N PRO A 26 0.94 2.98 31.76
CA PRO A 26 1.18 2.99 33.19
C PRO A 26 1.85 4.33 33.58
N PRO A 27 1.59 4.87 34.76
CA PRO A 27 2.20 6.11 35.21
C PRO A 27 3.72 5.93 35.21
N ASN A 28 4.39 6.77 34.46
CA ASN A 28 5.84 6.80 34.35
C ASN A 28 6.43 7.39 35.67
N THR A 29 6.76 6.53 36.62
CA THR A 29 7.53 6.89 37.83
C THR A 29 9.01 6.59 37.60
N GLY A 30 9.58 7.11 36.50
CA GLY A 30 11.03 7.15 36.31
C GLY A 30 11.64 8.29 37.14
N PRO A 31 12.87 8.13 37.66
CA PRO A 31 13.49 9.17 38.45
C PRO A 31 13.67 10.45 37.61
N GLN A 32 13.18 11.59 38.13
CA GLN A 32 13.49 12.92 37.60
C GLN A 32 14.98 13.17 37.81
N MET A 33 15.78 12.91 36.79
CA MET A 33 17.17 13.42 36.78
C MET A 33 17.13 14.90 36.44
N ASN A 34 17.25 15.71 37.49
CA ASN A 34 17.58 17.14 37.42
C ASN A 34 19.05 17.26 37.01
N ASP A 35 19.30 17.32 35.69
CA ASP A 35 20.63 17.66 35.20
C ASP A 35 20.53 18.90 34.28
N ARG A 36 20.82 20.06 34.86
CA ARG A 36 20.77 21.38 34.20
C ARG A 36 21.84 21.56 33.11
N ASN A 37 22.63 20.52 32.80
CA ASN A 37 23.73 20.56 31.81
C ASN A 37 23.61 19.48 30.73
N SER A 38 22.53 18.71 30.64
CA SER A 38 22.35 17.74 29.54
C SER A 38 21.91 18.49 28.27
N VAL A 39 22.72 18.42 27.21
CA VAL A 39 22.33 18.86 25.86
C VAL A 39 21.07 18.13 25.44
N SER A 40 20.02 18.86 25.02
CA SER A 40 18.77 18.23 24.66
C SER A 40 18.97 17.26 23.49
N VAL A 41 18.15 16.21 23.42
CA VAL A 41 18.19 15.22 22.30
C VAL A 41 18.11 15.95 20.95
N ILE A 42 17.26 16.95 20.87
CA ILE A 42 17.09 17.76 19.65
C ILE A 42 18.39 18.51 19.31
N ASP A 43 19.08 19.07 20.28
CA ASP A 43 20.32 19.79 20.04
C ASP A 43 21.47 18.83 19.66
N ARG A 44 21.51 17.63 20.24
CA ARG A 44 22.43 16.56 19.81
C ARG A 44 22.19 16.18 18.36
N ILE A 45 20.94 16.02 17.96
CA ILE A 45 20.58 15.70 16.56
C ILE A 45 20.97 16.87 15.66
N ARG A 46 20.66 18.12 16.02
CA ARG A 46 21.04 19.31 15.26
C ARG A 46 22.55 19.43 15.05
N SER A 47 23.35 19.17 16.08
CA SER A 47 24.81 19.22 15.98
C SER A 47 25.38 18.12 15.09
N THR A 48 24.64 16.99 14.94
CA THR A 48 25.09 15.82 14.17
C THR A 48 24.72 15.91 12.69
N ILE A 49 23.48 16.30 12.35
CA ILE A 49 22.99 16.30 10.96
C ILE A 49 22.65 17.70 10.41
N GLY A 50 22.91 18.75 11.22
CA GLY A 50 22.67 20.14 10.86
C GLY A 50 21.27 20.64 11.25
N THR A 51 21.21 21.94 11.62
CA THR A 51 19.96 22.58 12.08
C THR A 51 18.87 22.61 11.04
N HIS A 52 19.22 22.73 9.75
CA HIS A 52 18.26 22.73 8.63
C HIS A 52 17.51 21.39 8.43
N ALA A 53 18.06 20.32 8.99
CA ALA A 53 17.46 18.98 8.93
C ALA A 53 16.49 18.70 10.09
N VAL A 54 16.32 19.62 11.05
CA VAL A 54 15.51 19.42 12.25
C VAL A 54 14.49 20.54 12.38
N LEU A 55 13.21 20.22 12.15
CA LEU A 55 12.10 21.14 12.25
C LEU A 55 11.51 21.08 13.67
N THR A 56 11.21 22.26 14.24
CA THR A 56 10.58 22.37 15.58
C THR A 56 9.50 23.45 15.65
N ALA A 57 9.39 24.32 14.64
CA ALA A 57 8.31 25.31 14.60
C ALA A 57 6.97 24.62 14.29
N ALA A 58 5.91 24.97 15.01
CA ALA A 58 4.60 24.32 14.91
C ALA A 58 4.06 24.29 13.46
N ALA A 59 4.24 25.38 12.71
CA ALA A 59 3.82 25.44 11.31
C ALA A 59 4.56 24.43 10.41
N ASP A 60 5.84 24.15 10.69
CA ASP A 60 6.64 23.20 9.93
C ASP A 60 6.34 21.73 10.32
N LEU A 61 5.84 21.50 11.54
CA LEU A 61 5.47 20.18 12.02
C LEU A 61 4.09 19.73 11.50
N GLU A 62 3.19 20.67 11.23
CA GLU A 62 1.78 20.38 10.89
C GLU A 62 1.60 19.31 9.80
N PRO A 63 2.32 19.31 8.66
CA PRO A 63 2.15 18.30 7.62
C PRO A 63 2.55 16.88 8.05
N TYR A 64 3.31 16.73 9.13
CA TYR A 64 3.86 15.47 9.60
C TYR A 64 3.09 14.88 10.79
N VAL A 65 2.28 15.68 11.48
CA VAL A 65 1.55 15.26 12.68
C VAL A 65 0.06 15.00 12.44
N VAL A 66 -0.38 15.11 11.20
CA VAL A 66 -1.76 14.84 10.78
C VAL A 66 -1.74 13.88 9.59
N ASP A 67 -2.59 12.84 9.60
CA ASP A 67 -2.76 11.99 8.44
C ASP A 67 -3.50 12.74 7.30
N TRP A 68 -3.34 12.27 6.07
CA TRP A 68 -3.92 12.93 4.89
C TRP A 68 -5.46 13.04 4.91
N ARG A 69 -6.14 12.27 5.77
CA ARG A 69 -7.60 12.33 5.97
C ARG A 69 -8.02 13.28 7.08
N GLY A 70 -7.08 13.74 7.92
CA GLY A 70 -7.37 14.51 9.12
C GLY A 70 -8.03 13.72 10.25
N VAL A 71 -7.97 12.37 10.20
CA VAL A 71 -8.56 11.47 11.22
C VAL A 71 -7.61 11.29 12.40
N TYR A 72 -6.33 11.12 12.12
CA TYR A 72 -5.31 10.95 13.15
C TYR A 72 -4.47 12.23 13.25
N ARG A 73 -4.36 12.72 14.48
CA ARG A 73 -3.54 13.90 14.80
C ARG A 73 -2.74 13.65 16.07
N GLY A 74 -1.46 13.93 16.03
CA GLY A 74 -0.57 13.80 17.17
C GLY A 74 0.24 15.07 17.44
N VAL A 75 1.27 14.94 18.27
CA VAL A 75 2.21 16.00 18.61
C VAL A 75 3.63 15.43 18.55
N ALA A 76 4.53 16.06 17.82
CA ALA A 76 5.93 15.66 17.74
C ALA A 76 6.83 16.66 18.48
N ALA A 77 7.89 16.17 19.11
CA ALA A 77 8.95 17.00 19.66
C ALA A 77 9.78 17.70 18.54
N ALA A 78 9.97 16.99 17.43
CA ALA A 78 10.63 17.48 16.24
C ALA A 78 10.31 16.58 15.03
N VAL A 79 10.52 17.12 13.82
CA VAL A 79 10.64 16.35 12.59
C VAL A 79 12.08 16.37 12.14
N VAL A 80 12.65 15.17 11.94
CA VAL A 80 14.05 14.97 11.55
C VAL A 80 14.11 14.43 10.13
N ARG A 81 14.95 15.07 9.29
CA ARG A 81 15.05 14.82 7.84
C ARG A 81 16.48 14.48 7.43
N PRO A 82 16.97 13.28 7.71
CA PRO A 82 18.31 12.84 7.32
C PRO A 82 18.45 12.82 5.79
N ALA A 83 19.68 13.04 5.28
CA ALA A 83 19.99 13.06 3.86
C ALA A 83 20.68 11.78 3.35
N ASN A 84 21.06 10.89 4.25
CA ASN A 84 21.75 9.63 3.94
C ASN A 84 21.63 8.63 5.09
N THR A 85 21.97 7.37 4.82
CA THR A 85 21.89 6.27 5.78
C THR A 85 22.75 6.50 7.03
N ALA A 86 23.91 7.15 6.91
CA ALA A 86 24.76 7.43 8.06
C ALA A 86 24.10 8.45 9.03
N GLU A 87 23.41 9.45 8.50
CA GLU A 87 22.62 10.39 9.30
C GLU A 87 21.43 9.71 9.99
N VAL A 88 20.73 8.78 9.30
CA VAL A 88 19.68 7.95 9.93
C VAL A 88 20.26 7.16 11.10
N ALA A 89 21.40 6.51 10.90
CA ALA A 89 22.07 5.71 11.93
C ALA A 89 22.47 6.56 13.15
N ALA A 90 23.02 7.75 12.92
CA ALA A 90 23.40 8.67 14.00
C ALA A 90 22.18 9.16 14.79
N VAL A 91 21.08 9.50 14.11
CA VAL A 91 19.82 9.92 14.76
C VAL A 91 19.24 8.78 15.61
N LEU A 92 19.12 7.56 15.05
CA LEU A 92 18.58 6.42 15.80
C LEU A 92 19.42 6.07 17.02
N LYS A 93 20.75 6.13 16.89
CA LYS A 93 21.65 5.93 18.03
C LYS A 93 21.41 6.96 19.13
N ILE A 94 21.29 8.25 18.80
CA ILE A 94 21.00 9.33 19.77
C ILE A 94 19.66 9.07 20.45
N CYS A 95 18.61 8.70 19.68
CA CYS A 95 17.29 8.41 20.21
C CYS A 95 17.29 7.17 21.12
N ALA A 96 18.00 6.10 20.74
CA ALA A 96 18.14 4.91 21.57
C ALA A 96 18.82 5.19 22.91
N GLU A 97 19.94 5.95 22.89
CA GLU A 97 20.67 6.34 24.11
C GLU A 97 19.83 7.20 25.06
N SER A 98 18.90 7.98 24.55
CA SER A 98 18.03 8.86 25.34
C SER A 98 16.64 8.26 25.65
N GLY A 99 16.32 7.07 25.13
CA GLY A 99 14.98 6.51 25.24
C GLY A 99 13.89 7.31 24.50
N THR A 100 14.28 8.11 23.50
CA THR A 100 13.34 8.93 22.73
C THR A 100 12.66 8.08 21.64
N PRO A 101 11.33 7.97 21.61
CA PRO A 101 10.62 7.21 20.59
C PRO A 101 10.72 7.88 19.21
N VAL A 102 10.81 7.06 18.16
CA VAL A 102 10.88 7.52 16.77
C VAL A 102 9.71 6.96 15.98
N VAL A 103 9.01 7.84 15.28
CA VAL A 103 7.94 7.50 14.34
C VAL A 103 8.49 7.64 12.92
N PRO A 104 8.78 6.54 12.22
CA PRO A 104 9.20 6.62 10.82
C PRO A 104 8.02 7.00 9.92
N GLN A 105 8.25 7.96 9.02
CA GLN A 105 7.20 8.43 8.12
C GLN A 105 7.72 8.51 6.68
N GLY A 106 7.00 7.84 5.76
CA GLY A 106 7.15 8.01 4.32
C GLY A 106 6.29 9.16 3.78
N GLY A 107 5.51 8.91 2.73
CA GLY A 107 4.62 9.89 2.11
C GLY A 107 3.36 10.24 2.91
N ASN A 108 3.19 9.73 4.11
CA ASN A 108 2.02 9.92 5.00
C ASN A 108 0.68 9.59 4.34
N THR A 109 0.67 8.57 3.47
CA THR A 109 -0.51 8.13 2.69
C THR A 109 -1.26 6.97 3.33
N GLY A 110 -0.78 6.46 4.47
CA GLY A 110 -1.38 5.34 5.20
C GLY A 110 -2.76 5.66 5.77
N MET A 111 -3.56 4.62 6.00
CA MET A 111 -4.95 4.76 6.46
C MET A 111 -5.15 4.42 7.95
N CYS A 112 -4.13 3.86 8.61
CA CYS A 112 -4.24 3.35 9.99
C CYS A 112 -3.56 4.25 11.03
N GLY A 113 -3.01 5.40 10.63
CA GLY A 113 -2.36 6.36 11.53
C GLY A 113 -0.97 5.95 12.04
N ALA A 114 -0.38 4.84 11.57
CA ALA A 114 0.91 4.34 12.04
C ALA A 114 2.09 5.28 11.80
N SER A 115 1.98 6.21 10.85
CA SER A 115 2.99 7.23 10.53
C SER A 115 2.79 8.56 11.27
N VAL A 116 1.74 8.67 12.10
CA VAL A 116 1.43 9.88 12.88
C VAL A 116 1.86 9.67 14.34
N PRO A 117 2.56 10.64 14.97
CA PRO A 117 2.95 10.53 16.36
C PRO A 117 1.73 10.50 17.31
N ASN A 118 1.94 10.04 18.53
CA ASN A 118 0.90 10.10 19.57
C ASN A 118 0.68 11.54 20.09
N ALA A 119 -0.27 11.72 21.01
CA ALA A 119 -0.58 13.02 21.60
C ALA A 119 0.43 13.47 22.70
N GLY A 120 1.41 12.64 23.05
CA GLY A 120 2.30 12.87 24.19
C GLY A 120 3.38 13.92 23.96
N GLY A 121 3.70 14.26 22.71
CA GLY A 121 4.65 15.29 22.34
C GLY A 121 6.13 14.96 22.59
N ASN A 122 6.47 13.73 22.92
CA ASN A 122 7.83 13.27 23.20
C ASN A 122 8.45 12.45 22.06
N GLU A 123 7.72 12.20 20.98
CA GLU A 123 8.16 11.45 19.83
C GLU A 123 8.83 12.33 18.78
N ILE A 124 9.81 11.76 18.10
CA ILE A 124 10.44 12.36 16.92
C ILE A 124 9.87 11.68 15.67
N VAL A 125 9.34 12.47 14.75
CA VAL A 125 9.03 11.98 13.40
C VAL A 125 10.31 11.98 12.56
N LEU A 126 10.67 10.82 12.00
CA LEU A 126 11.81 10.68 11.10
C LEU A 126 11.29 10.42 9.68
N THR A 127 11.51 11.37 8.77
CA THR A 127 11.11 11.25 7.38
C THR A 127 12.30 11.17 6.44
N LEU A 128 12.23 10.28 5.45
CA LEU A 128 13.29 10.06 4.46
C LEU A 128 13.09 10.88 3.18
N ALA A 129 12.26 11.92 3.20
CA ALA A 129 11.93 12.73 2.02
C ALA A 129 13.16 13.34 1.30
N ARG A 130 14.32 13.49 1.99
CA ARG A 130 15.58 13.94 1.38
C ARG A 130 16.40 12.81 0.76
N MET A 131 16.06 11.56 1.03
CA MET A 131 16.68 10.36 0.49
C MET A 131 15.79 9.81 -0.64
N ASN A 132 15.73 10.51 -1.77
CA ASN A 132 14.74 10.30 -2.82
C ASN A 132 15.34 10.04 -4.21
N LYS A 133 16.57 9.52 -4.26
CA LYS A 133 17.27 9.26 -5.53
C LYS A 133 17.03 7.85 -6.01
N VAL A 134 16.87 7.69 -7.32
CA VAL A 134 17.12 6.43 -8.02
C VAL A 134 18.64 6.30 -8.14
N LEU A 135 19.20 5.26 -7.54
CA LEU A 135 20.65 5.05 -7.41
C LEU A 135 21.23 4.30 -8.61
N ASP A 136 20.47 3.34 -9.13
CA ASP A 136 20.89 2.50 -10.25
C ASP A 136 19.68 1.90 -10.97
N VAL A 137 19.80 1.71 -12.29
CA VAL A 137 18.84 0.97 -13.11
C VAL A 137 19.61 0.05 -14.02
N ASP A 138 19.45 -1.27 -13.83
CA ASP A 138 20.04 -2.30 -14.67
C ASP A 138 18.96 -3.03 -15.50
N PRO A 139 18.73 -2.65 -16.77
CA PRO A 139 17.74 -3.29 -17.61
C PRO A 139 18.09 -4.75 -17.97
N LEU A 140 19.35 -5.12 -17.97
CA LEU A 140 19.76 -6.49 -18.29
C LEU A 140 19.48 -7.45 -17.15
N ASN A 141 19.72 -7.01 -15.92
CA ASN A 141 19.39 -7.75 -14.72
C ASN A 141 17.91 -7.59 -14.31
N ASN A 142 17.18 -6.66 -14.93
CA ASN A 142 15.83 -6.25 -14.56
C ASN A 142 15.74 -5.83 -13.09
N THR A 143 16.59 -4.89 -12.70
CA THR A 143 16.61 -4.34 -11.34
C THR A 143 16.66 -2.82 -11.35
N LEU A 144 16.17 -2.22 -10.28
CA LEU A 144 16.30 -0.80 -9.96
C LEU A 144 16.62 -0.68 -8.48
N THR A 145 17.62 0.12 -8.14
CA THR A 145 17.95 0.44 -6.75
C THR A 145 17.60 1.90 -6.47
N ALA A 146 16.85 2.15 -5.41
CA ALA A 146 16.42 3.47 -5.00
C ALA A 146 16.51 3.69 -3.50
N GLU A 147 16.69 4.94 -3.09
CA GLU A 147 16.55 5.38 -1.70
C GLU A 147 15.08 5.28 -1.27
N ALA A 148 14.85 5.03 0.01
CA ALA A 148 13.53 4.71 0.55
C ALA A 148 12.53 5.88 0.53
N GLY A 149 12.98 7.13 0.48
CA GLY A 149 12.15 8.32 0.29
C GLY A 149 11.76 8.59 -1.16
N CYS A 150 12.19 7.75 -2.12
CA CYS A 150 11.82 7.90 -3.51
C CYS A 150 10.32 7.67 -3.71
N VAL A 151 9.65 8.59 -4.40
CA VAL A 151 8.22 8.51 -4.70
C VAL A 151 7.98 7.38 -5.71
N LEU A 152 6.91 6.61 -5.54
CA LEU A 152 6.59 5.45 -6.38
C LEU A 152 6.51 5.83 -7.86
N ALA A 153 5.83 6.92 -8.21
CA ALA A 153 5.73 7.40 -9.59
C ALA A 153 7.11 7.71 -10.23
N THR A 154 8.08 8.19 -9.43
CA THR A 154 9.46 8.41 -9.90
C THR A 154 10.16 7.10 -10.24
N ILE A 155 9.95 6.07 -9.44
CA ILE A 155 10.50 4.72 -9.67
C ILE A 155 9.88 4.11 -10.93
N GLN A 156 8.56 4.22 -11.07
CA GLN A 156 7.83 3.73 -12.27
C GLN A 156 8.32 4.43 -13.53
N GLN A 157 8.52 5.76 -13.48
CA GLN A 157 9.05 6.52 -14.62
C GLN A 157 10.47 6.11 -14.98
N ALA A 158 11.36 5.96 -13.98
CA ALA A 158 12.73 5.51 -14.23
C ALA A 158 12.79 4.10 -14.83
N ALA A 159 11.90 3.20 -14.39
CA ALA A 159 11.75 1.89 -15.01
C ALA A 159 11.24 2.00 -16.47
N ALA A 160 10.24 2.85 -16.72
CA ALA A 160 9.67 3.06 -18.05
C ALA A 160 10.69 3.64 -19.03
N ASP A 161 11.51 4.59 -18.61
CA ASP A 161 12.60 5.19 -19.41
C ASP A 161 13.65 4.15 -19.81
N ALA A 162 13.84 3.11 -18.99
CA ALA A 162 14.70 1.97 -19.26
C ALA A 162 14.01 0.83 -20.05
N GLY A 163 12.76 1.05 -20.53
CA GLY A 163 11.98 0.02 -21.24
C GLY A 163 11.51 -1.12 -20.33
N ARG A 164 11.35 -0.85 -19.05
CA ARG A 164 10.93 -1.81 -18.02
C ARG A 164 9.65 -1.35 -17.33
N LEU A 165 9.08 -2.23 -16.52
CA LEU A 165 7.94 -1.99 -15.66
C LEU A 165 8.33 -2.26 -14.20
N PHE A 166 8.03 -1.33 -13.29
CA PHE A 166 7.88 -1.62 -11.88
C PHE A 166 6.38 -1.73 -11.58
N PRO A 167 5.85 -2.94 -11.26
CA PRO A 167 4.42 -3.21 -11.36
C PRO A 167 3.61 -2.86 -10.12
N LEU A 168 4.21 -2.30 -9.06
CA LEU A 168 3.43 -1.82 -7.92
C LEU A 168 2.57 -0.65 -8.39
N SER A 169 1.23 -0.78 -8.27
CA SER A 169 0.27 0.24 -8.67
C SER A 169 -0.82 0.37 -7.62
N LEU A 170 -0.99 1.58 -7.08
CA LEU A 170 -1.94 1.89 -6.01
C LEU A 170 -2.34 3.37 -6.08
N GLY A 171 -3.46 3.74 -5.45
CA GLY A 171 -4.04 5.07 -5.59
C GLY A 171 -3.18 6.26 -5.12
N ALA A 172 -2.08 6.03 -4.40
CA ALA A 172 -1.21 7.08 -3.86
C ALA A 172 0.14 7.17 -4.59
N GLU A 173 0.27 6.68 -5.82
CA GLU A 173 1.54 6.60 -6.58
C GLU A 173 2.32 7.92 -6.63
N GLY A 174 1.63 9.05 -6.76
CA GLY A 174 2.23 10.38 -6.84
C GLY A 174 2.78 10.93 -5.53
N SER A 175 2.55 10.27 -4.39
CA SER A 175 2.93 10.79 -3.08
C SER A 175 3.49 9.76 -2.10
N CYS A 176 3.14 8.47 -2.25
CA CYS A 176 3.72 7.43 -1.41
C CYS A 176 5.20 7.23 -1.74
N GLN A 177 5.97 6.87 -0.73
CA GLN A 177 7.40 6.60 -0.83
C GLN A 177 7.68 5.11 -0.72
N ILE A 178 8.68 4.61 -1.46
CA ILE A 178 8.96 3.18 -1.55
C ILE A 178 9.31 2.57 -0.17
N GLY A 179 9.95 3.30 0.72
CA GLY A 179 10.22 2.84 2.09
C GLY A 179 8.93 2.59 2.88
N GLY A 180 7.91 3.42 2.69
CA GLY A 180 6.58 3.20 3.27
C GLY A 180 5.88 1.99 2.66
N ASN A 181 5.91 1.84 1.32
CA ASN A 181 5.33 0.68 0.63
C ASN A 181 5.99 -0.64 1.08
N LEU A 182 7.31 -0.64 1.28
CA LEU A 182 8.05 -1.78 1.82
C LEU A 182 7.67 -2.08 3.27
N SER A 183 7.65 -1.03 4.11
CA SER A 183 7.38 -1.17 5.54
C SER A 183 5.98 -1.71 5.82
N THR A 184 4.99 -1.39 4.99
CA THR A 184 3.62 -1.89 5.10
C THR A 184 3.35 -3.13 4.24
N ASN A 185 4.34 -3.60 3.48
CA ASN A 185 4.15 -4.63 2.46
C ASN A 185 2.95 -4.32 1.55
N ALA A 186 2.91 -3.09 1.02
CA ALA A 186 1.77 -2.57 0.30
C ALA A 186 1.37 -3.48 -0.87
N GLY A 187 0.07 -3.73 -1.00
CA GLY A 187 -0.55 -4.33 -2.16
C GLY A 187 -1.09 -3.25 -3.09
N GLY A 188 -1.44 -3.66 -4.31
CA GLY A 188 -2.05 -2.79 -5.30
C GLY A 188 -2.90 -3.61 -6.27
N VAL A 189 -3.31 -3.01 -7.38
CA VAL A 189 -4.23 -3.68 -8.33
C VAL A 189 -3.56 -4.84 -9.08
N ASN A 190 -2.23 -4.85 -9.20
CA ASN A 190 -1.48 -5.83 -9.97
C ASN A 190 -1.02 -7.06 -9.18
N VAL A 191 -1.53 -7.24 -7.96
CA VAL A 191 -1.12 -8.31 -7.02
C VAL A 191 -1.33 -9.70 -7.59
N LEU A 192 -2.37 -9.91 -8.40
CA LEU A 192 -2.67 -11.22 -9.00
C LEU A 192 -1.51 -11.77 -9.82
N ARG A 193 -0.79 -10.91 -10.53
CA ARG A 193 0.32 -11.31 -11.40
C ARG A 193 1.68 -11.16 -10.72
N TYR A 194 1.89 -10.07 -10.00
CA TYR A 194 3.22 -9.67 -9.56
C TYR A 194 3.45 -9.82 -8.06
N GLY A 195 2.41 -10.12 -7.30
CA GLY A 195 2.47 -10.20 -5.84
C GLY A 195 2.46 -8.83 -5.17
N ASN A 196 2.60 -8.83 -3.85
CA ASN A 196 2.73 -7.64 -3.02
C ASN A 196 4.14 -7.03 -3.14
N THR A 197 4.36 -5.89 -2.50
CA THR A 197 5.68 -5.22 -2.47
C THR A 197 6.80 -6.17 -2.05
N ARG A 198 6.56 -7.08 -1.10
CA ARG A 198 7.50 -8.13 -0.67
C ARG A 198 8.03 -8.97 -1.83
N ASP A 199 7.18 -9.35 -2.77
CA ASP A 199 7.52 -10.17 -3.91
C ASP A 199 8.35 -9.42 -4.94
N LEU A 200 8.30 -8.09 -4.90
CA LEU A 200 8.96 -7.17 -5.83
C LEU A 200 10.37 -6.73 -5.38
N VAL A 201 10.90 -7.30 -4.28
CA VAL A 201 12.16 -6.85 -3.67
C VAL A 201 13.22 -7.93 -3.70
N LEU A 202 14.44 -7.55 -4.11
CA LEU A 202 15.62 -8.40 -4.08
C LEU A 202 16.51 -8.14 -2.87
N GLY A 203 16.61 -6.89 -2.44
CA GLY A 203 17.42 -6.50 -1.29
C GLY A 203 16.96 -5.21 -0.64
N VAL A 204 17.31 -5.02 0.62
CA VAL A 204 17.07 -3.77 1.36
C VAL A 204 18.30 -3.39 2.17
N GLU A 205 18.49 -2.08 2.37
CA GLU A 205 19.38 -1.53 3.39
C GLU A 205 18.52 -1.04 4.55
N VAL A 206 18.93 -1.35 5.77
CA VAL A 206 18.16 -1.05 6.99
C VAL A 206 19.08 -0.50 8.07
N VAL A 207 18.63 0.54 8.76
CA VAL A 207 19.23 0.98 10.01
C VAL A 207 18.45 0.39 11.17
N LEU A 208 19.13 -0.35 12.02
CA LEU A 208 18.56 -0.98 13.21
C LEU A 208 18.32 0.07 14.32
N PRO A 209 17.46 -0.21 15.30
CA PRO A 209 17.14 0.76 16.36
C PRO A 209 18.35 1.28 17.14
N ASP A 210 19.42 0.50 17.23
CA ASP A 210 20.69 0.88 17.89
C ASP A 210 21.67 1.67 17.00
N GLY A 211 21.27 1.98 15.76
CA GLY A 211 22.07 2.70 14.78
C GLY A 211 23.01 1.84 13.93
N ARG A 212 23.04 0.51 14.11
CA ARG A 212 23.79 -0.36 13.20
C ARG A 212 23.12 -0.40 11.84
N ILE A 213 23.95 -0.39 10.79
CA ILE A 213 23.49 -0.50 9.40
C ILE A 213 23.62 -1.94 8.95
N TRP A 214 22.51 -2.52 8.49
CA TRP A 214 22.51 -3.79 7.78
C TRP A 214 22.35 -3.51 6.28
N ASN A 215 23.39 -3.75 5.51
CA ASN A 215 23.36 -3.60 4.06
C ASN A 215 23.10 -4.97 3.41
N GLY A 216 21.87 -5.16 2.99
CA GLY A 216 21.39 -6.32 2.22
C GLY A 216 21.00 -5.95 0.80
N LEU A 217 21.50 -4.84 0.24
CA LEU A 217 21.26 -4.45 -1.16
C LEU A 217 21.93 -5.44 -2.10
N ARG A 218 21.15 -6.36 -2.64
CA ARG A 218 21.58 -7.39 -3.58
C ARG A 218 20.63 -7.43 -4.76
N GLY A 219 21.18 -7.49 -5.99
CA GLY A 219 20.40 -7.63 -7.22
C GLY A 219 20.28 -9.09 -7.68
N LEU A 220 20.50 -10.06 -6.81
CA LEU A 220 20.51 -11.48 -7.16
C LEU A 220 19.09 -12.06 -7.17
N ARG A 221 18.66 -12.61 -8.33
CA ARG A 221 17.39 -13.35 -8.42
C ARG A 221 17.45 -14.72 -7.77
N LYS A 222 18.59 -15.39 -7.89
CA LYS A 222 18.88 -16.63 -7.18
C LYS A 222 19.84 -16.31 -6.04
N ASP A 223 19.31 -16.13 -4.84
CA ASP A 223 20.07 -15.92 -3.60
C ASP A 223 19.53 -16.87 -2.53
N ASN A 224 20.08 -18.09 -2.51
CA ASN A 224 19.68 -19.18 -1.61
C ASN A 224 20.72 -19.42 -0.50
N THR A 225 21.59 -18.45 -0.21
CA THR A 225 22.63 -18.55 0.81
C THR A 225 22.16 -17.92 2.13
N GLY A 226 21.94 -18.76 3.14
CA GLY A 226 21.54 -18.33 4.48
C GLY A 226 20.07 -17.90 4.58
N TYR A 227 19.74 -17.19 5.66
CA TYR A 227 18.38 -16.68 5.89
C TYR A 227 18.08 -15.45 5.04
N ASP A 228 16.87 -15.37 4.54
CA ASP A 228 16.39 -14.21 3.79
C ASP A 228 15.86 -13.12 4.74
N LEU A 229 16.80 -12.38 5.34
CA LEU A 229 16.52 -11.42 6.42
C LEU A 229 15.72 -10.20 5.97
N LYS A 230 15.69 -9.83 4.67
CA LYS A 230 14.89 -8.70 4.19
C LYS A 230 13.42 -8.85 4.56
N HIS A 231 12.91 -10.08 4.62
CA HIS A 231 11.52 -10.38 4.96
C HIS A 231 11.14 -10.10 6.41
N LEU A 232 12.11 -9.88 7.31
CA LEU A 232 11.85 -9.41 8.67
C LEU A 232 11.42 -7.92 8.67
N PHE A 233 12.01 -7.12 7.78
CA PHE A 233 11.81 -5.67 7.74
C PHE A 233 10.64 -5.26 6.84
N ILE A 234 10.37 -6.03 5.78
CA ILE A 234 9.24 -5.80 4.89
C ILE A 234 7.95 -6.20 5.61
N GLY A 235 7.05 -5.22 5.80
CA GLY A 235 5.81 -5.40 6.58
C GLY A 235 5.99 -5.25 8.09
N ALA A 236 7.18 -4.82 8.57
CA ALA A 236 7.42 -4.56 9.98
C ALA A 236 7.04 -3.14 10.42
N GLU A 237 6.57 -2.29 9.53
CA GLU A 237 6.11 -0.91 9.77
C GLU A 237 7.11 -0.05 10.56
N GLY A 238 8.42 -0.28 10.33
CA GLY A 238 9.50 0.44 10.98
C GLY A 238 9.81 -0.01 12.41
N THR A 239 9.11 -1.00 12.96
CA THR A 239 9.30 -1.47 14.35
C THR A 239 10.61 -2.23 14.58
N LEU A 240 11.19 -2.82 13.53
CA LEU A 240 12.45 -3.57 13.59
C LEU A 240 13.66 -2.78 13.05
N GLY A 241 13.41 -1.64 12.41
CA GLY A 241 14.43 -0.78 11.81
C GLY A 241 13.86 0.07 10.69
N ILE A 242 14.65 1.03 10.21
CA ILE A 242 14.26 1.96 9.15
C ILE A 242 14.92 1.53 7.85
N ILE A 243 14.10 1.17 6.85
CA ILE A 243 14.58 0.87 5.49
C ILE A 243 15.05 2.19 4.87
N THR A 244 16.29 2.22 4.39
CA THR A 244 16.92 3.41 3.80
C THR A 244 17.09 3.32 2.29
N ALA A 245 17.20 2.11 1.75
CA ALA A 245 17.24 1.85 0.31
C ALA A 245 16.73 0.45 -0.02
N ALA A 246 16.34 0.23 -1.27
CA ALA A 246 15.91 -1.08 -1.76
C ALA A 246 16.35 -1.34 -3.20
N THR A 247 16.65 -2.61 -3.50
CA THR A 247 16.80 -3.14 -4.86
C THR A 247 15.50 -3.84 -5.25
N LEU A 248 14.86 -3.32 -6.29
CA LEU A 248 13.53 -3.70 -6.76
C LEU A 248 13.63 -4.58 -8.02
N LYS A 249 12.67 -5.49 -8.19
CA LYS A 249 12.52 -6.30 -9.40
C LYS A 249 11.79 -5.51 -10.47
N LEU A 250 12.37 -5.43 -11.64
CA LEU A 250 11.71 -4.95 -12.83
C LEU A 250 11.23 -6.10 -13.70
N PHE A 251 10.28 -5.78 -14.57
CA PHE A 251 9.71 -6.70 -15.55
C PHE A 251 9.80 -6.08 -16.94
N PRO A 252 9.74 -6.87 -18.02
CA PRO A 252 9.55 -6.33 -19.37
C PRO A 252 8.31 -5.45 -19.41
N ARG A 253 8.41 -4.28 -20.07
CA ARG A 253 7.24 -3.42 -20.25
C ARG A 253 6.24 -4.14 -21.14
N PRO A 254 4.95 -4.24 -20.77
CA PRO A 254 3.92 -4.79 -21.64
C PRO A 254 3.81 -3.99 -22.92
N ALA A 255 3.72 -4.69 -24.05
CA ALA A 255 3.46 -4.09 -25.36
C ALA A 255 1.95 -4.04 -25.65
N ALA A 256 1.17 -4.91 -25.00
CA ALA A 256 -0.27 -5.04 -25.19
C ALA A 256 -1.00 -5.05 -23.85
N ASN A 257 -2.15 -4.39 -23.81
CA ASN A 257 -3.11 -4.46 -22.70
C ASN A 257 -4.52 -4.69 -23.26
N ALA A 258 -5.34 -5.42 -22.51
CA ALA A 258 -6.75 -5.60 -22.80
C ALA A 258 -7.55 -5.44 -21.50
N THR A 259 -8.54 -4.56 -21.51
CA THR A 259 -9.38 -4.26 -20.35
C THR A 259 -10.82 -4.60 -20.67
N ALA A 260 -11.51 -5.30 -19.74
CA ALA A 260 -12.90 -5.63 -19.86
C ALA A 260 -13.66 -5.31 -18.58
N TRP A 261 -14.93 -4.91 -18.76
CA TRP A 261 -15.92 -4.66 -17.72
C TRP A 261 -17.06 -5.64 -17.89
N MET A 262 -17.38 -6.41 -16.85
CA MET A 262 -18.31 -7.52 -16.92
C MET A 262 -19.37 -7.40 -15.83
N ALA A 263 -20.62 -7.68 -16.17
CA ALA A 263 -21.70 -7.82 -15.22
C ALA A 263 -21.79 -9.27 -14.73
N VAL A 264 -21.85 -9.49 -13.42
CA VAL A 264 -21.96 -10.81 -12.81
C VAL A 264 -23.07 -10.85 -11.76
N ARG A 265 -23.70 -12.02 -11.59
CA ARG A 265 -24.87 -12.17 -10.69
C ARG A 265 -24.47 -12.24 -9.22
N SER A 266 -23.29 -12.73 -8.93
CA SER A 266 -22.85 -12.95 -7.55
C SER A 266 -21.32 -13.00 -7.42
N PRO A 267 -20.80 -12.87 -6.20
CA PRO A 267 -19.37 -13.10 -5.93
C PRO A 267 -18.92 -14.52 -6.30
N GLU A 268 -19.78 -15.54 -6.18
CA GLU A 268 -19.49 -16.92 -6.57
C GLU A 268 -19.28 -17.02 -8.10
N ALA A 269 -20.11 -16.35 -8.90
CA ALA A 269 -19.95 -16.28 -10.34
C ALA A 269 -18.64 -15.60 -10.74
N ALA A 270 -18.26 -14.51 -10.04
CA ALA A 270 -16.98 -13.85 -10.25
C ALA A 270 -15.77 -14.77 -9.98
N LEU A 271 -15.82 -15.61 -8.94
CA LEU A 271 -14.74 -16.57 -8.68
C LEU A 271 -14.63 -17.66 -9.76
N GLN A 272 -15.75 -18.15 -10.25
CA GLN A 272 -15.78 -19.12 -11.36
C GLN A 272 -15.27 -18.46 -12.65
N LEU A 273 -15.62 -17.21 -12.89
CA LEU A 273 -15.11 -16.40 -14.00
C LEU A 273 -13.57 -16.24 -13.90
N LEU A 274 -13.03 -15.91 -12.72
CA LEU A 274 -11.58 -15.82 -12.52
C LEU A 274 -10.88 -17.15 -12.83
N ALA A 275 -11.47 -18.27 -12.39
CA ALA A 275 -10.92 -19.60 -12.67
C ALA A 275 -10.94 -19.92 -14.17
N LEU A 276 -12.02 -19.55 -14.86
CA LEU A 276 -12.15 -19.71 -16.32
C LEU A 276 -11.14 -18.84 -17.06
N MET A 277 -11.04 -17.57 -16.72
CA MET A 277 -10.09 -16.66 -17.34
C MET A 277 -8.64 -17.11 -17.16
N ARG A 278 -8.26 -17.65 -15.99
CA ARG A 278 -6.93 -18.24 -15.77
C ARG A 278 -6.60 -19.40 -16.71
N ARG A 279 -7.60 -20.19 -17.14
CA ARG A 279 -7.37 -21.29 -18.11
C ARG A 279 -7.04 -20.77 -19.51
N HIS A 280 -7.66 -19.66 -19.94
CA HIS A 280 -7.46 -19.08 -21.28
C HIS A 280 -6.29 -18.07 -21.31
N CYS A 281 -6.18 -17.25 -20.26
CA CYS A 281 -5.28 -16.10 -20.25
C CYS A 281 -3.99 -16.35 -19.45
N ASN A 282 -3.89 -17.47 -18.70
CA ASN A 282 -2.72 -17.82 -17.86
C ASN A 282 -2.31 -16.66 -16.92
N ASP A 283 -1.00 -16.40 -16.79
CA ASP A 283 -0.43 -15.36 -15.93
C ASP A 283 -0.55 -13.93 -16.51
N ARG A 284 -1.32 -13.72 -17.58
CA ARG A 284 -1.49 -12.39 -18.20
C ARG A 284 -2.53 -11.53 -17.51
N ILE A 285 -3.34 -12.10 -16.59
CA ILE A 285 -4.30 -11.32 -15.80
C ILE A 285 -3.52 -10.50 -14.77
N THR A 286 -3.47 -9.19 -14.95
CA THR A 286 -2.81 -8.27 -14.01
C THR A 286 -3.74 -7.82 -12.90
N ALA A 287 -5.01 -7.56 -13.23
CA ALA A 287 -6.01 -7.11 -12.29
C ALA A 287 -7.35 -7.83 -12.49
N PHE A 288 -8.06 -8.05 -11.37
CA PHE A 288 -9.41 -8.60 -11.35
C PHE A 288 -10.15 -8.06 -10.13
N GLU A 289 -10.97 -7.02 -10.34
CA GLU A 289 -11.62 -6.23 -9.30
C GLU A 289 -13.11 -6.53 -9.25
N LEU A 290 -13.58 -7.12 -8.14
CA LEU A 290 -15.00 -7.33 -7.88
C LEU A 290 -15.61 -6.09 -7.22
N ILE A 291 -16.62 -5.50 -7.84
CA ILE A 291 -17.19 -4.22 -7.45
C ILE A 291 -18.71 -4.38 -7.25
N SER A 292 -19.23 -3.93 -6.12
CA SER A 292 -20.68 -3.92 -5.90
C SER A 292 -21.32 -2.76 -6.68
N ARG A 293 -22.55 -2.97 -7.16
CA ARG A 293 -23.35 -1.90 -7.78
C ARG A 293 -23.47 -0.68 -6.86
N HIS A 294 -23.73 -0.90 -5.59
CA HIS A 294 -23.84 0.21 -4.62
C HIS A 294 -22.61 1.13 -4.63
N SER A 295 -21.40 0.57 -4.68
CA SER A 295 -20.18 1.39 -4.75
C SER A 295 -20.09 2.22 -6.03
N LEU A 296 -20.58 1.69 -7.16
CA LEU A 296 -20.60 2.41 -8.44
C LEU A 296 -21.71 3.47 -8.49
N GLU A 297 -22.85 3.22 -7.87
CA GLU A 297 -23.93 4.22 -7.76
C GLU A 297 -23.44 5.48 -7.03
N LEU A 298 -22.56 5.33 -6.02
CA LEU A 298 -21.92 6.47 -5.36
C LEU A 298 -20.97 7.22 -6.31
N VAL A 299 -20.23 6.51 -7.15
CA VAL A 299 -19.36 7.12 -8.17
C VAL A 299 -20.21 7.88 -9.19
N TRP A 300 -21.22 7.24 -9.77
CA TRP A 300 -22.07 7.88 -10.79
C TRP A 300 -22.85 9.09 -10.25
N LYS A 301 -23.19 9.09 -8.96
CA LYS A 301 -23.87 10.19 -8.28
C LYS A 301 -22.95 11.40 -8.05
N HIS A 302 -21.69 11.16 -7.68
CA HIS A 302 -20.81 12.20 -7.16
C HIS A 302 -19.63 12.57 -8.04
N VAL A 303 -19.26 11.72 -9.01
CA VAL A 303 -18.09 11.93 -9.88
C VAL A 303 -18.55 12.26 -11.30
N PRO A 304 -18.39 13.52 -11.74
CA PRO A 304 -18.84 13.94 -13.06
C PRO A 304 -18.18 13.15 -14.20
N GLY A 305 -18.97 12.89 -15.26
CA GLY A 305 -18.46 12.19 -16.46
C GLY A 305 -18.39 10.68 -16.35
N THR A 306 -18.80 10.08 -15.21
CA THR A 306 -18.91 8.64 -15.03
C THR A 306 -20.34 8.16 -15.32
N ARG A 307 -20.46 6.97 -15.88
CA ARG A 307 -21.76 6.30 -16.15
C ARG A 307 -21.56 4.81 -16.25
N ASP A 308 -22.62 4.03 -16.04
CA ASP A 308 -22.60 2.59 -16.29
C ASP A 308 -22.34 2.32 -17.79
N PRO A 309 -21.31 1.56 -18.13
CA PRO A 309 -21.07 1.17 -19.52
C PRO A 309 -22.03 0.07 -20.01
N ILE A 310 -22.73 -0.60 -19.08
CA ILE A 310 -23.74 -1.65 -19.35
C ILE A 310 -25.13 -1.06 -19.14
N ALA A 311 -26.05 -1.29 -20.09
CA ALA A 311 -27.35 -0.65 -20.10
C ALA A 311 -28.28 -1.16 -18.96
N GLU A 312 -28.25 -2.45 -18.71
CA GLU A 312 -29.10 -3.06 -17.68
C GLU A 312 -28.38 -3.08 -16.32
N PRO A 313 -29.11 -2.83 -15.22
CA PRO A 313 -28.51 -2.83 -13.89
C PRO A 313 -28.20 -4.23 -13.38
N HIS A 314 -26.96 -4.45 -12.90
CA HIS A 314 -26.52 -5.72 -12.32
C HIS A 314 -26.04 -5.55 -10.88
N PRO A 315 -26.13 -6.55 -10.01
CA PRO A 315 -25.74 -6.43 -8.59
C PRO A 315 -24.24 -6.32 -8.38
N TRP A 316 -23.46 -6.93 -9.28
CA TRP A 316 -21.99 -6.98 -9.18
C TRP A 316 -21.35 -6.78 -10.54
N TYR A 317 -20.16 -6.22 -10.52
CA TYR A 317 -19.33 -6.00 -11.70
C TYR A 317 -17.91 -6.51 -11.46
N VAL A 318 -17.26 -6.89 -12.53
CA VAL A 318 -15.83 -7.24 -12.53
C VAL A 318 -15.13 -6.35 -13.54
N LEU A 319 -14.08 -5.63 -13.08
CA LEU A 319 -13.11 -5.00 -13.96
C LEU A 319 -11.88 -5.91 -14.02
N THR A 320 -11.45 -6.28 -15.22
CA THR A 320 -10.23 -7.05 -15.42
C THR A 320 -9.30 -6.37 -16.39
N GLU A 321 -8.00 -6.55 -16.17
CA GLU A 321 -6.96 -6.15 -17.11
C GLU A 321 -5.99 -7.30 -17.36
N LEU A 322 -5.67 -7.49 -18.63
CA LEU A 322 -4.62 -8.38 -19.09
C LEU A 322 -3.48 -7.56 -19.66
N ALA A 323 -2.24 -8.01 -19.46
CA ALA A 323 -1.06 -7.39 -20.04
C ALA A 323 -0.10 -8.46 -20.59
N ASP A 324 0.49 -8.19 -21.74
CA ASP A 324 1.45 -9.08 -22.40
C ASP A 324 2.58 -8.29 -23.06
N ALA A 325 3.77 -8.90 -23.12
CA ALA A 325 4.90 -8.36 -23.89
C ALA A 325 4.84 -8.70 -25.38
N GLY A 326 3.89 -9.53 -25.79
CA GLY A 326 3.70 -10.02 -27.16
C GLY A 326 2.68 -9.23 -27.97
N ASN A 327 1.89 -9.94 -28.76
CA ASN A 327 0.97 -9.36 -29.74
C ASN A 327 -0.39 -9.03 -29.10
N GLU A 328 -0.88 -7.80 -29.29
CA GLU A 328 -2.18 -7.31 -28.80
C GLU A 328 -3.35 -8.11 -29.36
N GLN A 329 -3.29 -8.50 -30.62
CA GLN A 329 -4.37 -9.28 -31.25
C GLN A 329 -4.54 -10.67 -30.62
N VAL A 330 -3.44 -11.32 -30.28
CA VAL A 330 -3.47 -12.62 -29.58
C VAL A 330 -4.04 -12.45 -28.17
N LEU A 331 -3.58 -11.42 -27.44
CA LEU A 331 -4.08 -11.13 -26.09
C LEU A 331 -5.58 -10.87 -26.10
N ARG A 332 -6.06 -10.09 -27.07
CA ARG A 332 -7.47 -9.77 -27.24
C ARG A 332 -8.30 -11.00 -27.60
N ALA A 333 -7.83 -11.83 -28.53
CA ALA A 333 -8.52 -13.05 -28.94
C ALA A 333 -8.67 -14.05 -27.79
N ASP A 334 -7.64 -14.20 -26.95
CA ASP A 334 -7.72 -15.06 -25.76
C ASP A 334 -8.71 -14.52 -24.73
N LEU A 335 -8.77 -13.20 -24.54
CA LEU A 335 -9.79 -12.57 -23.69
C LEU A 335 -11.20 -12.78 -24.26
N GLU A 336 -11.41 -12.53 -25.55
CA GLU A 336 -12.70 -12.71 -26.22
C GLU A 336 -13.18 -14.18 -26.12
N THR A 337 -12.29 -15.15 -26.36
CA THR A 337 -12.58 -16.58 -26.18
C THR A 337 -13.01 -16.92 -24.75
N ALA A 338 -12.30 -16.37 -23.75
CA ALA A 338 -12.66 -16.59 -22.35
C ALA A 338 -14.03 -15.99 -22.01
N LEU A 339 -14.33 -14.81 -22.53
CA LEU A 339 -15.60 -14.11 -22.29
C LEU A 339 -16.77 -14.77 -23.03
N GLU A 340 -16.57 -15.28 -24.25
CA GLU A 340 -17.59 -16.08 -24.96
C GLU A 340 -17.95 -17.32 -24.15
N GLU A 341 -16.99 -18.08 -23.66
CA GLU A 341 -17.26 -19.24 -22.81
C GLU A 341 -17.94 -18.82 -21.49
N ALA A 342 -17.58 -17.69 -20.90
CA ALA A 342 -18.19 -17.17 -19.67
C ALA A 342 -19.69 -16.82 -19.90
N LEU A 343 -20.04 -16.21 -21.03
CA LEU A 343 -21.41 -15.91 -21.43
C LEU A 343 -22.21 -17.21 -21.67
N GLN A 344 -21.63 -18.19 -22.38
CA GLN A 344 -22.26 -19.48 -22.61
C GLN A 344 -22.56 -20.26 -21.32
N GLN A 345 -21.65 -20.14 -20.31
CA GLN A 345 -21.84 -20.76 -19.00
C GLN A 345 -22.69 -19.91 -18.04
N ALA A 346 -23.22 -18.76 -18.48
CA ALA A 346 -23.97 -17.81 -17.67
C ALA A 346 -23.22 -17.33 -16.40
N LEU A 347 -21.88 -17.24 -16.46
CA LEU A 347 -21.05 -16.64 -15.43
C LEU A 347 -21.03 -15.12 -15.53
N VAL A 348 -21.21 -14.61 -16.75
CA VAL A 348 -21.30 -13.20 -17.11
C VAL A 348 -22.63 -12.97 -17.80
N ASP A 349 -23.33 -11.89 -17.44
CA ASP A 349 -24.61 -11.51 -18.04
C ASP A 349 -24.41 -10.55 -19.22
N ASP A 350 -23.43 -9.64 -19.12
CA ASP A 350 -23.06 -8.68 -20.15
C ASP A 350 -21.59 -8.27 -20.01
N VAL A 351 -20.99 -7.81 -21.13
CA VAL A 351 -19.57 -7.47 -21.17
C VAL A 351 -19.28 -6.31 -22.11
N VAL A 352 -18.38 -5.42 -21.67
CA VAL A 352 -17.79 -4.37 -22.50
C VAL A 352 -16.28 -4.55 -22.50
N ILE A 353 -15.68 -4.72 -23.69
CA ILE A 353 -14.22 -4.74 -23.88
C ILE A 353 -13.80 -3.35 -24.35
N ALA A 354 -12.82 -2.73 -23.69
CA ALA A 354 -12.29 -1.46 -24.13
C ALA A 354 -11.59 -1.61 -25.49
N GLU A 355 -11.97 -0.76 -26.46
CA GLU A 355 -11.39 -0.76 -27.80
C GLU A 355 -10.12 0.06 -27.91
N ASN A 356 -9.88 0.96 -26.95
CA ASN A 356 -8.74 1.84 -26.94
C ASN A 356 -8.39 2.27 -25.50
N ARG A 357 -7.22 2.90 -25.37
CA ARG A 357 -6.72 3.35 -24.07
C ARG A 357 -7.65 4.32 -23.35
N THR A 358 -8.34 5.20 -24.05
CA THR A 358 -9.25 6.18 -23.43
C THR A 358 -10.43 5.48 -22.78
N GLN A 359 -11.00 4.46 -23.43
CA GLN A 359 -12.08 3.65 -22.85
C GLN A 359 -11.57 2.84 -21.64
N ALA A 360 -10.40 2.20 -21.75
CA ALA A 360 -9.80 1.49 -20.62
C ALA A 360 -9.57 2.41 -19.41
N GLN A 361 -9.04 3.62 -19.64
CA GLN A 361 -8.85 4.62 -18.60
C GLN A 361 -10.18 5.07 -17.97
N ALA A 362 -11.26 5.19 -18.74
CA ALA A 362 -12.58 5.53 -18.22
C ALA A 362 -13.14 4.43 -17.30
N LEU A 363 -12.92 3.15 -17.63
CA LEU A 363 -13.32 2.03 -16.77
C LEU A 363 -12.52 2.03 -15.46
N TRP A 364 -11.21 2.21 -15.53
CA TRP A 364 -10.35 2.33 -14.36
C TRP A 364 -10.70 3.54 -13.50
N HIS A 365 -10.99 4.68 -14.12
CA HIS A 365 -11.41 5.90 -13.41
C HIS A 365 -12.64 5.66 -12.52
N MET A 366 -13.63 4.92 -12.98
CA MET A 366 -14.79 4.57 -12.15
C MET A 366 -14.37 3.78 -10.90
N ARG A 367 -13.49 2.77 -11.06
CA ARG A 367 -13.02 1.96 -9.94
C ARG A 367 -12.20 2.79 -8.95
N GLU A 368 -11.31 3.62 -9.44
CA GLU A 368 -10.42 4.46 -8.63
C GLU A 368 -11.17 5.56 -7.89
N SER A 369 -12.30 6.01 -8.42
CA SER A 369 -13.15 7.05 -7.83
C SER A 369 -14.08 6.54 -6.72
N ILE A 370 -14.16 5.24 -6.44
CA ILE A 370 -15.01 4.69 -5.37
C ILE A 370 -14.73 5.36 -4.00
N PRO A 371 -13.47 5.54 -3.56
CA PRO A 371 -13.21 6.22 -2.29
C PRO A 371 -13.67 7.68 -2.25
N GLU A 372 -13.63 8.37 -3.40
CA GLU A 372 -14.09 9.76 -3.53
C GLU A 372 -15.62 9.82 -3.47
N GLY A 373 -16.32 9.01 -4.26
CA GLY A 373 -17.78 8.92 -4.24
C GLY A 373 -18.32 8.60 -2.85
N ALA A 374 -17.72 7.64 -2.15
CA ALA A 374 -18.10 7.28 -0.78
C ALA A 374 -17.88 8.43 0.24
N ARG A 375 -16.87 9.30 0.03
CA ARG A 375 -16.58 10.42 0.93
C ARG A 375 -17.60 11.53 0.85
N GLN A 376 -18.33 11.64 -0.26
CA GLN A 376 -19.35 12.67 -0.45
C GLN A 376 -20.69 12.35 0.26
N GLU A 377 -20.86 11.12 0.73
CA GLU A 377 -22.07 10.76 1.48
C GLU A 377 -22.04 11.36 2.89
N PRO A 378 -23.19 11.89 3.39
CA PRO A 378 -23.30 12.48 4.71
C PRO A 378 -23.41 11.44 5.82
N VAL A 379 -22.75 10.31 5.67
CA VAL A 379 -22.78 9.18 6.62
C VAL A 379 -21.37 8.79 7.00
N MET A 380 -21.22 8.21 8.18
CA MET A 380 -19.93 7.67 8.61
C MET A 380 -19.63 6.39 7.82
N VAL A 381 -18.58 6.44 6.99
CA VAL A 381 -18.12 5.29 6.22
C VAL A 381 -16.95 4.63 6.95
N TYR A 382 -17.19 3.42 7.46
CA TYR A 382 -16.11 2.58 7.99
C TYR A 382 -15.39 1.91 6.82
N ARG A 383 -14.07 2.06 6.79
CA ARG A 383 -13.21 1.44 5.78
C ARG A 383 -12.38 0.36 6.44
N HIS A 384 -12.54 -0.85 5.95
CA HIS A 384 -11.77 -2.00 6.40
C HIS A 384 -10.90 -2.48 5.25
N ASP A 385 -9.62 -2.72 5.54
CA ASP A 385 -8.71 -3.45 4.66
C ASP A 385 -8.54 -4.84 5.27
N ILE A 386 -9.05 -5.85 4.56
CA ILE A 386 -9.09 -7.22 5.04
C ILE A 386 -8.53 -8.16 3.98
N ALA A 387 -8.01 -9.30 4.41
CA ALA A 387 -7.58 -10.37 3.53
C ALA A 387 -8.24 -11.69 3.94
N VAL A 388 -8.82 -12.36 2.97
CA VAL A 388 -9.37 -13.72 3.11
C VAL A 388 -8.90 -14.58 1.94
N ALA A 389 -8.86 -15.90 2.12
CA ALA A 389 -8.61 -16.79 0.99
C ALA A 389 -9.65 -16.54 -0.11
N VAL A 390 -9.23 -16.50 -1.38
CA VAL A 390 -10.06 -16.12 -2.53
C VAL A 390 -11.37 -16.92 -2.54
N GLY A 391 -11.33 -18.24 -2.31
CA GLY A 391 -12.52 -19.09 -2.24
C GLY A 391 -13.49 -18.78 -1.09
N ARG A 392 -13.09 -17.96 -0.11
CA ARG A 392 -13.92 -17.56 1.04
C ARG A 392 -14.56 -16.17 0.87
N ILE A 393 -14.24 -15.45 -0.21
CA ILE A 393 -14.77 -14.11 -0.46
C ILE A 393 -16.31 -14.09 -0.45
N PRO A 394 -17.05 -15.02 -1.13
CA PRO A 394 -18.50 -14.98 -1.11
C PRO A 394 -19.11 -15.20 0.27
N GLU A 395 -18.52 -16.11 1.06
CA GLU A 395 -18.96 -16.36 2.44
C GLU A 395 -18.72 -15.12 3.31
N PHE A 396 -17.54 -14.51 3.22
CA PHE A 396 -17.22 -13.30 3.94
C PHE A 396 -18.20 -12.16 3.62
N ILE A 397 -18.51 -11.93 2.33
CA ILE A 397 -19.44 -10.88 1.92
C ILE A 397 -20.82 -11.11 2.53
N ARG A 398 -21.34 -12.36 2.48
CA ARG A 398 -22.66 -12.69 3.09
C ARG A 398 -22.68 -12.45 4.59
N GLU A 399 -21.62 -12.84 5.29
CA GLU A 399 -21.53 -12.66 6.74
C GLU A 399 -21.42 -11.17 7.11
N ALA A 400 -20.62 -10.41 6.37
CA ALA A 400 -20.46 -8.97 6.58
C ALA A 400 -21.74 -8.17 6.29
N GLN A 401 -22.54 -8.58 5.31
CA GLN A 401 -23.84 -7.97 5.02
C GLN A 401 -24.91 -8.29 6.05
N ALA A 402 -24.78 -9.42 6.77
CA ALA A 402 -25.73 -9.85 7.80
C ALA A 402 -25.40 -9.28 9.19
N ALA A 403 -24.23 -8.68 9.39
CA ALA A 403 -23.75 -8.14 10.66
C ALA A 403 -24.19 -6.69 10.88
#